data_a2ce93fc7b84ba74ed114c723b62f9ab
#
_entry.id   a2ce93fc7b84ba74ed114c723b62f9ab
#
_cell.length_a   1.000
_cell.length_b   1.000
_cell.length_c   1.000
_cell.angle_alpha   90.00
_cell.angle_beta   90.00
_cell.angle_gamma   90.00
#
_symmetry.space_group_name_H-M   'P 1'
#
loop_
_entity.id
_entity.type
_entity.pdbx_description
1 polymer ?
#
loop_
_entity_poly.entity_id
_entity_poly.type
_entity_poly.pdbx_seq_one_letter_code
_entity_poly.pdbx_strand_id
1 'polypeptide(L)'
;MTNDTAADTFDLAGHPVRRIGYGAMQLAGKGVFGPPKDKGEALAVLKEAIASGVNHIDTSDFYGPHITNQLIKEALHPYPSDLLIVTKVGARRGSDGSWMPAQSPDDLAQAVHDNLRNLGLDVLDVVNVRSMHGIHGPNEGSMEPQITAMAELQRKGLVKHIGVSNVTPTQIADARKIVPIVCVQNHCNLAHRTDDALIDRLGQDGIAYVPYFPLGGFTPLQSDTLTKVAADLGVTPMQAALAWLLRRAHNLLAIPGTSSRGHLRENLAAANVALPSDALTMLDGIAAP
;
A
#
# COMPACT_ATOMS: atom_id res chain seq x y z
N MET A 1 17.98 10.60 -20.12
CA MET A 1 16.99 9.86 -20.92
C MET A 1 16.45 8.78 -20.01
N THR A 2 15.29 8.98 -19.42
CA THR A 2 14.61 7.97 -18.62
C THR A 2 14.09 6.93 -19.58
N ASN A 3 14.67 5.72 -19.57
CA ASN A 3 14.05 4.55 -20.20
C ASN A 3 12.76 4.26 -19.41
N ASP A 4 11.67 4.85 -19.84
CA ASP A 4 10.33 4.55 -19.37
C ASP A 4 9.94 3.22 -20.02
N THR A 5 10.41 2.14 -19.45
CA THR A 5 10.08 0.80 -19.94
C THR A 5 8.78 0.35 -19.28
N ALA A 6 7.92 -0.36 -20.03
CA ALA A 6 6.71 -1.01 -19.52
C ALA A 6 6.95 -1.91 -18.29
N ALA A 7 8.23 -2.21 -17.98
CA ALA A 7 8.67 -2.92 -16.78
C ALA A 7 8.52 -2.09 -15.47
N ASP A 8 8.44 -0.77 -15.56
CA ASP A 8 8.41 0.13 -14.39
C ASP A 8 6.99 0.53 -13.98
N THR A 9 5.98 0.16 -14.75
CA THR A 9 4.57 0.47 -14.48
C THR A 9 3.71 -0.80 -14.45
N PHE A 10 2.58 -0.70 -13.78
CA PHE A 10 1.53 -1.71 -13.77
C PHE A 10 0.18 -1.04 -14.01
N ASP A 11 -0.71 -1.68 -14.77
CA ASP A 11 -2.07 -1.19 -14.95
C ASP A 11 -2.92 -1.52 -13.72
N LEU A 12 -3.19 -0.52 -12.88
CA LEU A 12 -4.11 -0.65 -11.75
C LEU A 12 -5.48 -0.10 -12.13
N ALA A 13 -6.37 -0.99 -12.54
CA ALA A 13 -7.75 -0.65 -12.91
C ALA A 13 -7.86 0.40 -14.03
N GLY A 14 -7.06 0.27 -15.09
CA GLY A 14 -7.02 1.17 -16.22
C GLY A 14 -6.10 2.38 -16.06
N HIS A 15 -5.38 2.46 -14.94
CA HIS A 15 -4.41 3.52 -14.65
C HIS A 15 -2.99 2.96 -14.65
N PRO A 16 -2.08 3.41 -15.53
CA PRO A 16 -0.68 3.01 -15.50
C PRO A 16 0.02 3.68 -14.31
N VAL A 17 0.21 2.91 -13.23
CA VAL A 17 0.89 3.40 -12.02
C VAL A 17 2.33 2.92 -11.98
N ARG A 18 3.21 3.74 -11.43
CA ARG A 18 4.58 3.33 -11.14
C ARG A 18 4.59 2.26 -10.06
N ARG A 19 5.47 1.28 -10.20
CA ARG A 19 5.52 0.12 -9.28
C ARG A 19 6.10 0.45 -7.90
N ILE A 20 6.77 1.60 -7.75
CA ILE A 20 7.03 2.23 -6.45
C ILE A 20 6.09 3.42 -6.30
N GLY A 21 5.11 3.27 -5.43
CA GLY A 21 4.23 4.33 -4.96
C GLY A 21 4.70 4.91 -3.62
N TYR A 22 3.81 5.61 -2.96
CA TYR A 22 4.07 6.21 -1.66
C TYR A 22 3.04 5.76 -0.62
N GLY A 23 3.51 5.16 0.49
CA GLY A 23 2.69 4.79 1.65
C GLY A 23 2.61 5.94 2.66
N ALA A 24 1.41 6.46 2.88
CA ALA A 24 1.20 7.66 3.69
C ALA A 24 1.09 7.41 5.20
N MET A 25 1.14 6.14 5.66
CA MET A 25 0.94 5.79 7.07
C MET A 25 1.92 6.49 8.03
N GLN A 26 3.16 6.71 7.60
CA GLN A 26 4.21 7.36 8.38
C GLN A 26 4.07 8.88 8.51
N LEU A 27 3.08 9.48 7.82
CA LEU A 27 2.74 10.90 7.98
C LEU A 27 1.93 11.19 9.25
N ALA A 28 1.32 10.18 9.85
CA ALA A 28 0.67 10.32 11.15
C ALA A 28 1.72 10.33 12.29
N GLY A 29 1.31 10.75 13.47
CA GLY A 29 2.12 10.73 14.67
C GLY A 29 2.50 9.33 15.12
N LYS A 30 3.21 9.23 16.26
CA LYS A 30 3.68 7.95 16.82
C LYS A 30 2.53 6.96 16.98
N GLY A 31 2.77 5.72 16.58
CA GLY A 31 1.75 4.67 16.61
C GLY A 31 0.61 4.87 15.58
N VAL A 32 0.86 5.65 14.53
CA VAL A 32 -0.13 6.01 13.52
C VAL A 32 -1.33 6.75 14.14
N PHE A 33 -1.05 7.61 15.14
CA PHE A 33 -2.08 8.33 15.90
C PHE A 33 -1.68 9.77 16.12
N GLY A 34 -2.65 10.71 15.92
CA GLY A 34 -2.41 12.14 16.02
C GLY A 34 -1.60 12.74 14.87
N PRO A 35 -1.28 14.03 14.95
CA PRO A 35 -0.56 14.75 13.91
C PRO A 35 0.93 14.36 13.84
N PRO A 36 1.59 14.60 12.69
CA PRO A 36 3.03 14.42 12.57
C PRO A 36 3.82 15.34 13.53
N LYS A 37 5.03 14.93 13.85
CA LYS A 37 5.95 15.75 14.63
C LYS A 37 6.31 17.06 13.92
N ASP A 38 6.46 17.01 12.60
CA ASP A 38 6.74 18.15 11.73
C ASP A 38 5.76 18.13 10.54
N LYS A 39 4.78 19.01 10.60
CA LYS A 39 3.79 19.15 9.52
C LYS A 39 4.41 19.71 8.24
N GLY A 40 5.38 20.61 8.36
CA GLY A 40 6.04 21.21 7.21
C GLY A 40 6.81 20.16 6.40
N GLU A 41 7.56 19.30 7.07
CA GLU A 41 8.27 18.19 6.42
C GLU A 41 7.28 17.16 5.84
N ALA A 42 6.19 16.83 6.53
CA ALA A 42 5.16 15.93 6.01
C ALA A 42 4.54 16.43 4.70
N LEU A 43 4.23 17.72 4.59
CA LEU A 43 3.75 18.34 3.35
C LEU A 43 4.84 18.36 2.26
N ALA A 44 6.09 18.62 2.64
CA ALA A 44 7.21 18.64 1.72
C ALA A 44 7.51 17.27 1.11
N VAL A 45 7.43 16.18 1.91
CA VAL A 45 7.57 14.79 1.44
C VAL A 45 6.51 14.46 0.39
N LEU A 46 5.25 14.81 0.63
CA LEU A 46 4.16 14.57 -0.33
C LEU A 46 4.39 15.30 -1.66
N LYS A 47 4.75 16.59 -1.59
CA LYS A 47 5.05 17.38 -2.79
C LYS A 47 6.24 16.83 -3.57
N GLU A 48 7.30 16.43 -2.86
CA GLU A 48 8.48 15.86 -3.48
C GLU A 48 8.20 14.48 -4.09
N ALA A 49 7.33 13.65 -3.48
CA ALA A 49 6.94 12.37 -4.05
C ALA A 49 6.31 12.55 -5.45
N ILE A 50 5.36 13.47 -5.58
CA ILE A 50 4.73 13.79 -6.87
C ILE A 50 5.74 14.39 -7.85
N ALA A 51 6.57 15.34 -7.42
CA ALA A 51 7.60 15.94 -8.26
C ALA A 51 8.64 14.92 -8.75
N SER A 52 8.81 13.81 -8.02
CA SER A 52 9.70 12.69 -8.38
C SER A 52 9.01 11.63 -9.26
N GLY A 53 7.77 11.87 -9.68
CA GLY A 53 7.03 10.99 -10.59
C GLY A 53 6.21 9.90 -9.91
N VAL A 54 6.01 9.94 -8.59
CA VAL A 54 5.05 9.06 -7.90
C VAL A 54 3.64 9.45 -8.35
N ASN A 55 2.90 8.49 -8.89
CA ASN A 55 1.52 8.66 -9.32
C ASN A 55 0.56 7.65 -8.65
N HIS A 56 1.00 7.04 -7.54
CA HIS A 56 0.21 6.11 -6.74
C HIS A 56 0.49 6.39 -5.25
N ILE A 57 -0.54 6.81 -4.51
CA ILE A 57 -0.48 7.03 -3.06
C ILE A 57 -1.42 6.05 -2.37
N ASP A 58 -0.89 5.30 -1.39
CA ASP A 58 -1.66 4.47 -0.48
C ASP A 58 -1.86 5.18 0.85
N THR A 59 -3.11 5.37 1.24
CA THR A 59 -3.49 6.05 2.47
C THR A 59 -4.60 5.31 3.23
N SER A 60 -5.10 5.90 4.29
CA SER A 60 -6.35 5.55 4.97
C SER A 60 -6.83 6.68 5.86
N ASP A 61 -8.14 6.86 5.95
CA ASP A 61 -8.73 7.88 6.80
C ASP A 61 -8.59 7.56 8.30
N PHE A 62 -8.34 6.29 8.65
CA PHE A 62 -8.02 5.91 10.03
C PHE A 62 -6.54 6.12 10.43
N TYR A 63 -5.69 6.69 9.55
CA TYR A 63 -4.35 7.12 9.90
C TYR A 63 -4.37 8.51 10.54
N GLY A 64 -4.07 8.54 11.82
CA GLY A 64 -3.99 9.75 12.59
C GLY A 64 -5.23 10.26 13.37
N PRO A 65 -6.44 9.65 13.45
CA PRO A 65 -7.44 9.51 12.39
C PRO A 65 -7.71 10.82 11.65
N HIS A 66 -8.09 10.74 10.40
CA HIS A 66 -8.35 11.84 9.45
C HIS A 66 -7.11 12.66 9.04
N ILE A 67 -6.09 12.73 9.90
CA ILE A 67 -4.92 13.61 9.75
C ILE A 67 -4.18 13.36 8.44
N THR A 68 -3.91 12.10 8.11
CA THR A 68 -3.11 11.76 6.92
C THR A 68 -3.83 12.17 5.63
N ASN A 69 -5.12 11.92 5.52
CA ASN A 69 -5.92 12.34 4.35
C ASN A 69 -6.00 13.87 4.24
N GLN A 70 -6.13 14.58 5.37
CA GLN A 70 -6.12 16.05 5.38
C GLN A 70 -4.76 16.62 4.95
N LEU A 71 -3.64 15.98 5.34
CA LEU A 71 -2.29 16.37 4.89
C LEU A 71 -2.13 16.15 3.38
N ILE A 72 -2.62 15.03 2.85
CA ILE A 72 -2.59 14.74 1.41
C ILE A 72 -3.37 15.82 0.66
N LYS A 73 -4.58 16.14 1.11
CA LYS A 73 -5.39 17.22 0.53
C LYS A 73 -4.68 18.57 0.59
N GLU A 74 -4.14 18.95 1.74
CA GLU A 74 -3.46 20.23 1.93
C GLU A 74 -2.21 20.35 1.03
N ALA A 75 -1.47 19.26 0.86
CA ALA A 75 -0.25 19.27 0.08
C ALA A 75 -0.49 19.25 -1.43
N LEU A 76 -1.51 18.52 -1.91
CA LEU A 76 -1.59 18.08 -3.30
C LEU A 76 -2.88 18.51 -4.03
N HIS A 77 -3.90 19.00 -3.31
CA HIS A 77 -5.14 19.44 -3.98
C HIS A 77 -4.97 20.84 -4.63
N PRO A 78 -5.38 21.06 -5.90
CA PRO A 78 -5.98 20.09 -6.81
C PRO A 78 -4.99 19.02 -7.25
N TYR A 79 -5.45 17.77 -7.26
CA TYR A 79 -4.60 16.62 -7.57
C TYR A 79 -4.16 16.59 -9.04
N PRO A 80 -2.93 16.10 -9.34
CA PRO A 80 -2.55 15.76 -10.72
C PRO A 80 -3.52 14.73 -11.31
N SER A 81 -3.82 14.86 -12.60
CA SER A 81 -4.81 14.02 -13.28
C SER A 81 -4.40 12.55 -13.41
N ASP A 82 -3.11 12.25 -13.30
CA ASP A 82 -2.52 10.91 -13.35
C ASP A 82 -2.27 10.31 -11.94
N LEU A 83 -2.58 11.05 -10.88
CA LEU A 83 -2.43 10.55 -9.51
C LEU A 83 -3.59 9.65 -9.12
N LEU A 84 -3.28 8.40 -8.80
CA LEU A 84 -4.22 7.44 -8.23
C LEU A 84 -4.10 7.42 -6.70
N ILE A 85 -5.22 7.63 -5.99
CA ILE A 85 -5.26 7.54 -4.53
C ILE A 85 -5.99 6.27 -4.12
N VAL A 86 -5.26 5.37 -3.45
CA VAL A 86 -5.80 4.15 -2.85
C VAL A 86 -6.00 4.38 -1.37
N THR A 87 -7.22 4.19 -0.88
CA THR A 87 -7.53 4.32 0.55
C THR A 87 -8.12 3.04 1.13
N LYS A 88 -8.45 3.04 2.42
CA LYS A 88 -8.94 1.86 3.13
C LYS A 88 -10.15 2.19 3.99
N VAL A 89 -11.03 1.19 4.14
CA VAL A 89 -12.15 1.18 5.07
C VAL A 89 -12.16 -0.14 5.86
N GLY A 90 -13.01 -0.26 6.86
CA GLY A 90 -13.21 -1.49 7.63
C GLY A 90 -12.55 -1.49 9.00
N ALA A 91 -11.77 -0.47 9.33
CA ALA A 91 -11.20 -0.26 10.67
C ALA A 91 -11.42 1.18 11.14
N ARG A 92 -11.32 1.38 12.44
CA ARG A 92 -11.29 2.70 13.09
C ARG A 92 -10.30 2.70 14.23
N ARG A 93 -9.99 3.88 14.75
CA ARG A 93 -9.11 4.04 15.91
C ARG A 93 -9.94 4.37 17.15
N GLY A 94 -9.64 3.67 18.24
CA GLY A 94 -10.15 4.05 19.56
C GLY A 94 -9.48 5.34 20.08
N SER A 95 -10.05 5.95 21.10
CA SER A 95 -9.48 7.15 21.73
C SER A 95 -8.12 6.89 22.39
N ASP A 96 -7.85 5.64 22.74
CA ASP A 96 -6.57 5.14 23.26
C ASP A 96 -5.56 4.77 22.14
N GLY A 97 -5.93 4.96 20.88
CA GLY A 97 -5.14 4.58 19.73
C GLY A 97 -5.24 3.10 19.34
N SER A 98 -6.13 2.32 19.94
CA SER A 98 -6.37 0.92 19.56
C SER A 98 -6.97 0.79 18.17
N TRP A 99 -6.71 -0.34 17.51
CA TRP A 99 -7.34 -0.71 16.24
C TRP A 99 -8.65 -1.44 16.51
N MET A 100 -9.75 -0.91 16.01
CA MET A 100 -11.08 -1.45 16.24
C MET A 100 -11.76 -1.79 14.91
N PRO A 101 -12.57 -2.86 14.84
CA PRO A 101 -13.40 -3.12 13.66
C PRO A 101 -14.40 -1.98 13.41
N ALA A 102 -14.63 -1.70 12.13
CA ALA A 102 -15.71 -0.83 11.64
C ALA A 102 -16.26 -1.48 10.36
N GLN A 103 -17.03 -2.55 10.55
CA GLN A 103 -17.34 -3.54 9.51
C GLN A 103 -18.82 -3.59 9.14
N SER A 104 -19.69 -2.86 9.85
CA SER A 104 -21.10 -2.78 9.48
C SER A 104 -21.26 -1.99 8.17
N PRO A 105 -22.36 -2.19 7.41
CA PRO A 105 -22.65 -1.38 6.22
C PRO A 105 -22.64 0.12 6.50
N ASP A 106 -23.14 0.55 7.65
CA ASP A 106 -23.17 1.96 8.06
C ASP A 106 -21.76 2.46 8.39
N ASP A 107 -20.93 1.68 9.09
CA ASP A 107 -19.52 2.02 9.34
C ASP A 107 -18.75 2.22 8.03
N LEU A 108 -18.96 1.32 7.05
CA LEU A 108 -18.28 1.37 5.76
C LEU A 108 -18.74 2.59 4.95
N ALA A 109 -20.04 2.87 4.93
CA ALA A 109 -20.59 4.05 4.27
C ALA A 109 -20.04 5.34 4.90
N GLN A 110 -20.04 5.42 6.22
CA GLN A 110 -19.47 6.56 6.93
C GLN A 110 -17.98 6.73 6.61
N ALA A 111 -17.19 5.64 6.61
CA ALA A 111 -15.77 5.68 6.29
C ALA A 111 -15.50 6.14 4.84
N VAL A 112 -16.34 5.76 3.87
CA VAL A 112 -16.26 6.26 2.49
C VAL A 112 -16.51 7.77 2.45
N HIS A 113 -17.57 8.26 3.13
CA HIS A 113 -17.85 9.70 3.18
C HIS A 113 -16.76 10.50 3.91
N ASP A 114 -16.15 9.93 4.95
CA ASP A 114 -15.04 10.57 5.66
C ASP A 114 -13.80 10.68 4.76
N ASN A 115 -13.48 9.62 4.00
CA ASN A 115 -12.40 9.66 3.01
C ASN A 115 -12.66 10.72 1.94
N LEU A 116 -13.86 10.76 1.34
CA LEU A 116 -14.24 11.76 0.34
C LEU A 116 -14.05 13.18 0.87
N ARG A 117 -14.57 13.47 2.07
CA ARG A 117 -14.47 14.78 2.71
C ARG A 117 -13.02 15.17 3.01
N ASN A 118 -12.26 14.26 3.63
CA ASN A 118 -10.90 14.56 4.10
C ASN A 118 -9.88 14.60 2.97
N LEU A 119 -10.10 13.86 1.88
CA LEU A 119 -9.33 13.98 0.64
C LEU A 119 -9.82 15.10 -0.27
N GLY A 120 -11.07 15.57 -0.11
CA GLY A 120 -11.68 16.58 -0.99
C GLY A 120 -11.96 16.02 -2.38
N LEU A 121 -12.44 14.79 -2.45
CA LEU A 121 -12.80 14.08 -3.67
C LEU A 121 -14.33 13.85 -3.72
N ASP A 122 -14.89 13.84 -4.92
CA ASP A 122 -16.28 13.45 -5.14
C ASP A 122 -16.44 11.93 -5.31
N VAL A 123 -15.38 11.26 -5.76
CA VAL A 123 -15.35 9.81 -5.98
C VAL A 123 -13.97 9.28 -5.56
N LEU A 124 -13.91 8.16 -4.83
CA LEU A 124 -12.66 7.47 -4.50
C LEU A 124 -12.24 6.54 -5.64
N ASP A 125 -10.97 6.58 -6.03
CA ASP A 125 -10.48 5.75 -7.13
C ASP A 125 -10.43 4.28 -6.75
N VAL A 126 -9.73 3.91 -5.69
CA VAL A 126 -9.62 2.53 -5.20
C VAL A 126 -9.79 2.51 -3.68
N VAL A 127 -10.66 1.64 -3.19
CA VAL A 127 -10.90 1.45 -1.76
C VAL A 127 -10.63 -0.01 -1.37
N ASN A 128 -9.65 -0.23 -0.51
CA ASN A 128 -9.37 -1.52 0.09
C ASN A 128 -10.27 -1.77 1.30
N VAL A 129 -11.04 -2.86 1.25
CA VAL A 129 -11.81 -3.35 2.40
C VAL A 129 -10.87 -4.16 3.29
N ARG A 130 -10.49 -3.61 4.45
CA ARG A 130 -9.63 -4.32 5.39
C ARG A 130 -10.43 -5.33 6.19
N SER A 131 -10.06 -6.60 6.11
CA SER A 131 -10.55 -7.64 7.02
C SER A 131 -10.06 -7.38 8.44
N MET A 132 -10.94 -7.49 9.41
CA MET A 132 -10.66 -7.40 10.84
C MET A 132 -10.88 -8.73 11.57
N HIS A 133 -10.98 -9.85 10.84
CA HIS A 133 -10.99 -11.19 11.44
C HIS A 133 -9.65 -11.51 12.13
N GLY A 134 -8.55 -10.86 11.69
CA GLY A 134 -7.27 -10.86 12.37
C GLY A 134 -6.65 -9.47 12.34
N ILE A 135 -6.05 -9.03 13.46
CA ILE A 135 -5.40 -7.71 13.54
C ILE A 135 -3.98 -7.76 12.95
N HIS A 136 -3.25 -8.83 13.21
CA HIS A 136 -1.82 -8.98 12.87
C HIS A 136 -1.57 -9.80 11.60
N GLY A 137 -2.61 -10.33 10.98
CA GLY A 137 -2.54 -11.13 9.77
C GLY A 137 -3.93 -11.63 9.35
N PRO A 138 -4.06 -12.21 8.14
CA PRO A 138 -5.32 -12.74 7.66
C PRO A 138 -5.81 -13.91 8.53
N ASN A 139 -7.10 -13.89 8.88
CA ASN A 139 -7.82 -15.01 9.47
C ASN A 139 -9.11 -15.28 8.68
N GLU A 140 -9.51 -16.54 8.62
CA GLU A 140 -10.74 -16.95 7.95
C GLU A 140 -11.97 -16.30 8.58
N GLY A 141 -12.99 -16.11 7.76
CA GLY A 141 -14.27 -15.51 8.12
C GLY A 141 -14.92 -14.88 6.90
N SER A 142 -16.24 -14.80 6.87
CA SER A 142 -16.95 -14.22 5.73
C SER A 142 -16.76 -12.71 5.68
N MET A 143 -16.44 -12.19 4.49
CA MET A 143 -16.44 -10.76 4.15
C MET A 143 -17.62 -10.39 3.25
N GLU A 144 -18.56 -11.31 3.02
CA GLU A 144 -19.71 -11.09 2.12
C GLU A 144 -20.50 -9.82 2.47
N PRO A 145 -20.90 -9.56 3.74
CA PRO A 145 -21.63 -8.34 4.07
C PRO A 145 -20.85 -7.05 3.75
N GLN A 146 -19.54 -7.04 4.02
CA GLN A 146 -18.67 -5.89 3.77
C GLN A 146 -18.50 -5.63 2.28
N ILE A 147 -18.22 -6.67 1.51
CA ILE A 147 -18.04 -6.57 0.06
C ILE A 147 -19.34 -6.18 -0.63
N THR A 148 -20.49 -6.73 -0.19
CA THR A 148 -21.81 -6.35 -0.70
C THR A 148 -22.10 -4.87 -0.43
N ALA A 149 -21.85 -4.39 0.78
CA ALA A 149 -22.01 -2.97 1.11
C ALA A 149 -21.13 -2.07 0.24
N MET A 150 -19.88 -2.46 0.02
CA MET A 150 -18.98 -1.69 -0.84
C MET A 150 -19.37 -1.73 -2.32
N ALA A 151 -19.88 -2.86 -2.82
CA ALA A 151 -20.43 -2.95 -4.18
C ALA A 151 -21.63 -2.02 -4.37
N GLU A 152 -22.44 -1.81 -3.32
CA GLU A 152 -23.52 -0.82 -3.33
C GLU A 152 -22.99 0.62 -3.42
N LEU A 153 -21.96 0.96 -2.65
CA LEU A 153 -21.34 2.28 -2.69
C LEU A 153 -20.67 2.55 -4.06
N GLN A 154 -20.10 1.50 -4.67
CA GLN A 154 -19.61 1.56 -6.05
C GLN A 154 -20.73 1.84 -7.05
N ARG A 155 -21.88 1.13 -6.96
CA ARG A 155 -23.05 1.40 -7.83
C ARG A 155 -23.63 2.81 -7.65
N LYS A 156 -23.49 3.40 -6.46
CA LYS A 156 -23.86 4.79 -6.18
C LYS A 156 -22.87 5.81 -6.72
N GLY A 157 -21.74 5.35 -7.29
CA GLY A 157 -20.71 6.21 -7.88
C GLY A 157 -19.77 6.87 -6.86
N LEU A 158 -19.74 6.41 -5.59
CA LEU A 158 -18.86 6.95 -4.56
C LEU A 158 -17.47 6.31 -4.58
N VAL A 159 -17.33 5.14 -5.17
CA VAL A 159 -16.09 4.37 -5.29
C VAL A 159 -16.00 3.82 -6.71
N LYS A 160 -14.86 3.99 -7.39
CA LYS A 160 -14.66 3.43 -8.74
C LYS A 160 -14.29 1.95 -8.70
N HIS A 161 -13.31 1.59 -7.85
CA HIS A 161 -12.75 0.24 -7.78
C HIS A 161 -12.60 -0.24 -6.34
N ILE A 162 -12.75 -1.56 -6.15
CA ILE A 162 -12.66 -2.21 -4.85
C ILE A 162 -11.45 -3.13 -4.84
N GLY A 163 -10.64 -3.00 -3.78
CA GLY A 163 -9.62 -3.94 -3.39
C GLY A 163 -9.92 -4.55 -2.03
N VAL A 164 -9.07 -5.46 -1.59
CA VAL A 164 -9.19 -6.09 -0.27
C VAL A 164 -7.84 -6.09 0.46
N SER A 165 -7.87 -6.06 1.79
CA SER A 165 -6.65 -6.02 2.60
C SER A 165 -6.76 -6.96 3.80
N ASN A 166 -5.63 -7.58 4.15
CA ASN A 166 -5.52 -8.50 5.30
C ASN A 166 -6.47 -9.70 5.16
N VAL A 167 -6.42 -10.36 4.02
CA VAL A 167 -7.38 -11.38 3.57
C VAL A 167 -6.71 -12.70 3.23
N THR A 168 -7.46 -13.79 3.39
CA THR A 168 -7.07 -15.13 2.94
C THR A 168 -7.41 -15.34 1.46
N PRO A 169 -6.80 -16.35 0.79
CA PRO A 169 -7.18 -16.72 -0.57
C PRO A 169 -8.67 -17.06 -0.72
N THR A 170 -9.29 -17.68 0.29
CA THR A 170 -10.72 -17.98 0.32
C THR A 170 -11.54 -16.70 0.27
N GLN A 171 -11.23 -15.74 1.11
CA GLN A 171 -11.92 -14.44 1.17
C GLN A 171 -11.80 -13.67 -0.16
N ILE A 172 -10.64 -13.72 -0.82
CA ILE A 172 -10.45 -13.12 -2.14
C ILE A 172 -11.36 -13.79 -3.17
N ALA A 173 -11.38 -15.13 -3.19
CA ALA A 173 -12.22 -15.89 -4.11
C ALA A 173 -13.72 -15.59 -3.91
N ASP A 174 -14.18 -15.46 -2.67
CA ASP A 174 -15.56 -15.12 -2.35
C ASP A 174 -15.90 -13.67 -2.70
N ALA A 175 -15.01 -12.71 -2.41
CA ALA A 175 -15.20 -11.32 -2.80
C ALA A 175 -15.35 -11.16 -4.32
N ARG A 176 -14.56 -11.89 -5.11
CA ARG A 176 -14.61 -11.89 -6.58
C ARG A 176 -15.90 -12.44 -7.19
N LYS A 177 -16.70 -13.19 -6.42
CA LYS A 177 -18.05 -13.61 -6.84
C LYS A 177 -19.07 -12.48 -6.77
N ILE A 178 -18.79 -11.44 -5.97
CA ILE A 178 -19.69 -10.31 -5.73
C ILE A 178 -19.32 -9.12 -6.61
N VAL A 179 -18.01 -8.78 -6.66
CA VAL A 179 -17.51 -7.61 -7.39
C VAL A 179 -16.09 -7.85 -7.91
N PRO A 180 -15.68 -7.25 -9.04
CA PRO A 180 -14.29 -7.28 -9.47
C PRO A 180 -13.36 -6.70 -8.40
N ILE A 181 -12.31 -7.44 -8.04
CA ILE A 181 -11.25 -7.00 -7.12
C ILE A 181 -10.03 -6.60 -7.93
N VAL A 182 -9.56 -5.36 -7.78
CA VAL A 182 -8.45 -4.82 -8.58
C VAL A 182 -7.09 -4.93 -7.88
N CYS A 183 -7.07 -5.00 -6.54
CA CYS A 183 -5.83 -5.21 -5.79
C CYS A 183 -6.06 -5.97 -4.48
N VAL A 184 -5.00 -6.64 -4.03
CA VAL A 184 -4.92 -7.31 -2.73
C VAL A 184 -3.76 -6.71 -1.95
N GLN A 185 -3.99 -6.32 -0.70
CA GLN A 185 -2.98 -5.73 0.15
C GLN A 185 -2.78 -6.56 1.42
N ASN A 186 -1.73 -7.37 1.45
CA ASN A 186 -1.36 -8.23 2.59
C ASN A 186 0.07 -7.96 3.06
N HIS A 187 0.44 -8.57 4.19
CA HIS A 187 1.81 -8.50 4.70
C HIS A 187 2.75 -9.30 3.80
N CYS A 188 3.72 -8.60 3.21
CA CYS A 188 4.78 -9.27 2.44
C CYS A 188 6.04 -8.42 2.43
N ASN A 189 7.16 -9.06 2.65
CA ASN A 189 8.50 -8.51 2.49
C ASN A 189 9.51 -9.66 2.39
N LEU A 190 10.79 -9.31 2.30
CA LEU A 190 11.88 -10.27 2.14
C LEU A 190 11.90 -11.39 3.20
N ALA A 191 11.48 -11.09 4.45
CA ALA A 191 11.43 -12.02 5.57
C ALA A 191 10.03 -12.62 5.82
N HIS A 192 9.00 -12.18 5.09
CA HIS A 192 7.62 -12.66 5.25
C HIS A 192 7.01 -12.94 3.88
N ARG A 193 7.02 -14.21 3.47
CA ARG A 193 6.73 -14.67 2.11
C ARG A 193 5.57 -15.66 2.01
N THR A 194 4.68 -15.64 3.01
CA THR A 194 3.53 -16.56 3.09
C THR A 194 2.63 -16.52 1.84
N ASP A 195 2.57 -15.35 1.18
CA ASP A 195 1.69 -15.11 0.04
C ASP A 195 2.37 -15.34 -1.33
N ASP A 196 3.56 -15.93 -1.41
CA ASP A 196 4.28 -16.10 -2.69
C ASP A 196 3.40 -16.77 -3.78
N ALA A 197 2.73 -17.86 -3.45
CA ALA A 197 1.83 -18.54 -4.39
C ALA A 197 0.57 -17.71 -4.74
N LEU A 198 0.09 -16.91 -3.80
CA LEU A 198 -1.02 -15.98 -4.04
C LEU A 198 -0.61 -14.86 -4.99
N ILE A 199 0.57 -14.27 -4.80
CA ILE A 199 1.13 -13.22 -5.67
C ILE A 199 1.18 -13.71 -7.12
N ASP A 200 1.70 -14.92 -7.35
CA ASP A 200 1.83 -15.49 -8.70
C ASP A 200 0.45 -15.69 -9.35
N ARG A 201 -0.53 -16.19 -8.60
CA ARG A 201 -1.91 -16.37 -9.10
C ARG A 201 -2.56 -15.02 -9.43
N LEU A 202 -2.45 -14.03 -8.55
CA LEU A 202 -2.99 -12.70 -8.78
C LEU A 202 -2.35 -12.03 -10.00
N GLY A 203 -1.04 -12.27 -10.22
CA GLY A 203 -0.33 -11.79 -11.40
C GLY A 203 -0.89 -12.37 -12.71
N GLN A 204 -1.25 -13.66 -12.73
CA GLN A 204 -1.91 -14.29 -13.87
C GLN A 204 -3.31 -13.71 -14.14
N ASP A 205 -3.99 -13.27 -13.09
CA ASP A 205 -5.32 -12.66 -13.18
C ASP A 205 -5.28 -11.15 -13.45
N GLY A 206 -4.10 -10.54 -13.59
CA GLY A 206 -3.93 -9.09 -13.77
C GLY A 206 -4.31 -8.25 -12.54
N ILE A 207 -4.29 -8.86 -11.34
CA ILE A 207 -4.64 -8.20 -10.08
C ILE A 207 -3.35 -7.76 -9.38
N ALA A 208 -3.30 -6.48 -8.96
CA ALA A 208 -2.18 -5.94 -8.22
C ALA A 208 -2.06 -6.59 -6.82
N TYR A 209 -0.82 -6.86 -6.42
CA TYR A 209 -0.49 -7.20 -5.04
C TYR A 209 0.30 -6.04 -4.41
N VAL A 210 -0.23 -5.47 -3.32
CA VAL A 210 0.33 -4.28 -2.67
C VAL A 210 0.84 -4.68 -1.28
N PRO A 211 2.14 -4.99 -1.11
CA PRO A 211 2.66 -5.43 0.18
C PRO A 211 2.59 -4.29 1.21
N TYR A 212 1.88 -4.49 2.33
CA TYR A 212 2.10 -3.61 3.47
C TYR A 212 3.32 -4.09 4.27
N PHE A 213 4.01 -3.16 4.92
CA PHE A 213 5.29 -3.37 5.59
C PHE A 213 6.39 -3.93 4.67
N PRO A 214 6.59 -3.36 3.48
CA PRO A 214 7.57 -3.85 2.53
C PRO A 214 9.01 -3.86 3.08
N LEU A 215 9.29 -3.03 4.08
CA LEU A 215 10.57 -2.88 4.76
C LEU A 215 10.56 -3.33 6.24
N GLY A 216 9.58 -4.16 6.65
CA GLY A 216 9.45 -4.69 8.01
C GLY A 216 8.50 -3.91 8.93
N GLY A 217 7.95 -2.78 8.48
CA GLY A 217 6.96 -2.02 9.25
C GLY A 217 7.55 -1.25 10.44
N PHE A 218 7.07 -1.53 11.64
CA PHE A 218 7.54 -0.85 12.86
C PHE A 218 8.94 -1.32 13.31
N THR A 219 9.37 -2.50 12.86
CA THR A 219 10.73 -3.02 13.04
C THR A 219 11.32 -3.19 11.64
N PRO A 220 12.35 -2.42 11.28
CA PRO A 220 13.02 -2.57 10.00
C PRO A 220 13.58 -3.97 9.80
N LEU A 221 13.63 -4.41 8.55
CA LEU A 221 14.24 -5.69 8.17
C LEU A 221 15.70 -5.74 8.66
N GLN A 222 16.03 -6.82 9.35
CA GLN A 222 17.38 -7.09 9.85
C GLN A 222 17.82 -8.46 9.35
N SER A 223 18.92 -8.49 8.60
CA SER A 223 19.52 -9.72 8.08
C SER A 223 20.96 -9.43 7.68
N ASP A 224 21.88 -10.26 8.16
CA ASP A 224 23.31 -10.17 7.76
C ASP A 224 23.47 -10.40 6.27
N THR A 225 22.69 -11.31 5.69
CA THR A 225 22.67 -11.57 4.24
C THR A 225 22.22 -10.32 3.46
N LEU A 226 21.13 -9.67 3.89
CA LEU A 226 20.64 -8.44 3.26
C LEU A 226 21.69 -7.32 3.37
N THR A 227 22.32 -7.17 4.53
CA THR A 227 23.37 -6.17 4.77
C THR A 227 24.59 -6.43 3.88
N LYS A 228 25.01 -7.69 3.75
CA LYS A 228 26.13 -8.07 2.88
C LYS A 228 25.82 -7.79 1.41
N VAL A 229 24.67 -8.23 0.91
CA VAL A 229 24.26 -8.00 -0.49
C VAL A 229 24.19 -6.50 -0.78
N ALA A 230 23.62 -5.71 0.12
CA ALA A 230 23.54 -4.26 -0.06
C ALA A 230 24.94 -3.61 -0.14
N ALA A 231 25.87 -4.04 0.72
CA ALA A 231 27.24 -3.54 0.71
C ALA A 231 27.98 -3.91 -0.59
N ASP A 232 27.83 -5.15 -1.06
CA ASP A 232 28.44 -5.63 -2.32
C ASP A 232 27.91 -4.86 -3.53
N LEU A 233 26.66 -4.40 -3.49
CA LEU A 233 26.02 -3.59 -4.54
C LEU A 233 26.23 -2.07 -4.38
N GLY A 234 26.78 -1.60 -3.28
CA GLY A 234 26.94 -0.17 -2.99
C GLY A 234 25.62 0.56 -2.76
N VAL A 235 24.59 -0.12 -2.23
CA VAL A 235 23.27 0.43 -1.93
C VAL A 235 22.91 0.22 -0.45
N THR A 236 21.80 0.80 0.00
CA THR A 236 21.32 0.53 1.36
C THR A 236 20.56 -0.82 1.44
N PRO A 237 20.48 -1.45 2.62
CA PRO A 237 19.67 -2.66 2.81
C PRO A 237 18.20 -2.46 2.40
N MET A 238 17.63 -1.29 2.64
CA MET A 238 16.24 -0.98 2.28
C MET A 238 16.06 -0.88 0.78
N GLN A 239 17.03 -0.30 0.06
CA GLN A 239 17.03 -0.29 -1.41
C GLN A 239 17.12 -1.70 -2.01
N ALA A 240 18.00 -2.54 -1.48
CA ALA A 240 18.12 -3.94 -1.91
C ALA A 240 16.82 -4.72 -1.67
N ALA A 241 16.16 -4.53 -0.52
CA ALA A 241 14.90 -5.18 -0.19
C ALA A 241 13.75 -4.73 -1.11
N LEU A 242 13.64 -3.44 -1.41
CA LEU A 242 12.64 -2.92 -2.37
C LEU A 242 12.91 -3.40 -3.80
N ALA A 243 14.16 -3.38 -4.24
CA ALA A 243 14.55 -3.88 -5.55
C ALA A 243 14.19 -5.38 -5.69
N TRP A 244 14.41 -6.17 -4.64
CA TRP A 244 14.00 -7.57 -4.61
C TRP A 244 12.48 -7.72 -4.76
N LEU A 245 11.65 -6.96 -4.02
CA LEU A 245 10.20 -6.97 -4.17
C LEU A 245 9.76 -6.70 -5.60
N LEU A 246 10.35 -5.69 -6.25
CA LEU A 246 10.04 -5.36 -7.65
C LEU A 246 10.45 -6.48 -8.63
N ARG A 247 11.49 -7.25 -8.30
CA ARG A 247 11.93 -8.39 -9.12
C ARG A 247 11.09 -9.64 -8.89
N ARG A 248 10.48 -9.79 -7.68
CA ARG A 248 9.71 -10.98 -7.31
C ARG A 248 8.51 -11.22 -8.23
N ALA A 249 7.77 -10.18 -8.59
CA ALA A 249 6.63 -10.29 -9.51
C ALA A 249 6.28 -8.94 -10.13
N HIS A 250 5.77 -8.97 -11.37
CA HIS A 250 5.41 -7.75 -12.10
C HIS A 250 4.19 -7.03 -11.49
N ASN A 251 3.26 -7.77 -10.90
CA ASN A 251 2.06 -7.22 -10.26
C ASN A 251 2.28 -6.70 -8.82
N LEU A 252 3.52 -6.68 -8.34
CA LEU A 252 3.87 -6.10 -7.05
C LEU A 252 3.98 -4.57 -7.17
N LEU A 253 3.20 -3.86 -6.34
CA LEU A 253 3.24 -2.41 -6.21
C LEU A 253 3.75 -2.07 -4.80
N ALA A 254 5.01 -1.70 -4.68
CA ALA A 254 5.61 -1.35 -3.40
C ALA A 254 5.17 0.05 -2.95
N ILE A 255 4.78 0.17 -1.68
CA ILE A 255 4.31 1.42 -1.07
C ILE A 255 5.16 1.77 0.17
N PRO A 256 6.49 1.92 0.05
CA PRO A 256 7.31 2.28 1.18
C PRO A 256 6.89 3.64 1.75
N GLY A 257 6.60 3.67 3.06
CA GLY A 257 6.18 4.88 3.77
C GLY A 257 7.35 5.57 4.46
N THR A 258 7.35 6.90 4.44
CA THR A 258 8.32 7.70 5.18
C THR A 258 7.77 9.10 5.44
N SER A 259 8.28 9.75 6.50
CA SER A 259 8.08 11.17 6.79
C SER A 259 9.35 12.01 6.54
N SER A 260 10.34 11.46 5.82
CA SER A 260 11.62 12.11 5.51
C SER A 260 11.85 12.15 4.00
N ARG A 261 12.16 13.32 3.45
CA ARG A 261 12.53 13.48 2.02
C ARG A 261 13.79 12.70 1.66
N GLY A 262 14.75 12.58 2.57
CA GLY A 262 15.95 11.76 2.36
C GLY A 262 15.59 10.29 2.12
N HIS A 263 14.78 9.70 3.01
CA HIS A 263 14.30 8.32 2.85
C HIS A 263 13.36 8.15 1.65
N LEU A 264 12.58 9.18 1.27
CA LEU A 264 11.79 9.13 0.04
C LEU A 264 12.67 8.91 -1.18
N ARG A 265 13.73 9.73 -1.34
CA ARG A 265 14.70 9.61 -2.45
C ARG A 265 15.38 8.26 -2.46
N GLU A 266 15.76 7.76 -1.29
CA GLU A 266 16.35 6.44 -1.11
C GLU A 266 15.39 5.33 -1.58
N ASN A 267 14.14 5.36 -1.14
CA ASN A 267 13.11 4.40 -1.54
C ASN A 267 12.85 4.42 -3.05
N LEU A 268 12.73 5.60 -3.66
CA LEU A 268 12.49 5.73 -5.09
C LEU A 268 13.68 5.27 -5.93
N ALA A 269 14.91 5.49 -5.45
CA ALA A 269 16.12 5.04 -6.13
C ALA A 269 16.22 3.50 -6.21
N ALA A 270 15.50 2.76 -5.37
CA ALA A 270 15.45 1.31 -5.42
C ALA A 270 14.95 0.75 -6.77
N ALA A 271 14.14 1.50 -7.51
CA ALA A 271 13.69 1.12 -8.85
C ALA A 271 14.85 0.93 -9.85
N ASN A 272 15.98 1.61 -9.62
CA ASN A 272 17.14 1.56 -10.49
C ASN A 272 18.21 0.57 -10.03
N VAL A 273 18.00 -0.15 -8.93
CA VAL A 273 18.95 -1.12 -8.40
C VAL A 273 18.88 -2.40 -9.22
N ALA A 274 19.97 -2.71 -9.92
CA ALA A 274 20.13 -3.98 -10.60
C ALA A 274 20.55 -5.06 -9.59
N LEU A 275 19.80 -6.16 -9.53
CA LEU A 275 20.12 -7.32 -8.72
C LEU A 275 20.68 -8.44 -9.62
N PRO A 276 21.99 -8.74 -9.55
CA PRO A 276 22.57 -9.91 -10.21
C PRO A 276 21.95 -11.22 -9.69
N SER A 277 22.10 -12.31 -10.46
CA SER A 277 21.47 -13.59 -10.13
C SER A 277 21.96 -14.20 -8.81
N ASP A 278 23.21 -14.00 -8.47
CA ASP A 278 23.79 -14.42 -7.19
C ASP A 278 23.22 -13.63 -6.01
N ALA A 279 23.07 -12.31 -6.15
CA ALA A 279 22.41 -11.46 -5.15
C ALA A 279 20.94 -11.88 -4.96
N LEU A 280 20.20 -12.14 -6.05
CA LEU A 280 18.82 -12.66 -5.97
C LEU A 280 18.76 -13.98 -5.23
N THR A 281 19.64 -14.93 -5.55
CA THR A 281 19.70 -16.23 -4.86
C THR A 281 19.96 -16.09 -3.37
N MET A 282 20.86 -15.18 -2.98
CA MET A 282 21.15 -14.91 -1.56
C MET A 282 19.93 -14.28 -0.86
N LEU A 283 19.27 -13.33 -1.50
CA LEU A 283 18.08 -12.67 -0.93
C LEU A 283 16.89 -13.64 -0.83
N ASP A 284 16.69 -14.51 -1.83
CA ASP A 284 15.64 -15.53 -1.82
C ASP A 284 15.81 -16.52 -0.66
N GLY A 285 17.03 -16.76 -0.23
CA GLY A 285 17.35 -17.63 0.92
C GLY A 285 17.02 -17.04 2.29
N ILE A 286 16.72 -15.75 2.42
CA ILE A 286 16.48 -15.10 3.74
C ILE A 286 15.24 -15.64 4.44
N ALA A 287 14.17 -15.92 3.70
CA ALA A 287 12.91 -16.44 4.24
C ALA A 287 12.67 -17.90 3.87
N ALA A 288 13.71 -18.62 3.45
CA ALA A 288 13.58 -20.05 3.24
C ALA A 288 13.24 -20.74 4.58
N PRO A 289 12.26 -21.69 4.60
CA PRO A 289 11.85 -22.39 5.80
C PRO A 289 12.95 -23.22 6.43
#